data_d5c353762025cb0eba0853c9d4211c89
#
_entry.id   d5c353762025cb0eba0853c9d4211c89
#
_cell.length_a   1.000
_cell.length_b   1.000
_cell.length_c   1.000
_cell.angle_alpha   90.00
_cell.angle_beta   90.00
_cell.angle_gamma   90.00
#
_symmetry.space_group_name_H-M   'P 1'
#
loop_
_entity.id
_entity.type
_entity.pdbx_description
1 polymer ?
#
loop_
_entity_poly.entity_id
_entity_poly.type
_entity_poly.pdbx_seq_one_letter_code
_entity_poly.pdbx_strand_id
1 'polypeptide(L)'
;MTKETRKKLISEAAAIAVGLAIALIPAPGGLEQKAMWTMGLLIWAIINWMTNAIPDFVCIFIMCCTWVLLGIVPFTTAFGSFSGTTVWLLIAAMGIGAAVTKSGLLARVALWIMRVCPPTFNGQVLALLGSGVIIGPFIPST
;
A
#
# COMPACT_ATOMS: atom_id res chain seq x y z
N MET A 1 -23.56 1.21 -16.80
CA MET A 1 -22.39 0.61 -16.13
C MET A 1 -21.27 0.51 -17.15
N THR A 2 -20.15 1.17 -16.93
CA THR A 2 -19.00 1.10 -17.83
C THR A 2 -18.37 -0.30 -17.75
N LYS A 3 -17.69 -0.73 -18.84
CA LYS A 3 -16.99 -2.04 -18.87
C LYS A 3 -15.99 -2.20 -17.72
N GLU A 4 -15.35 -1.11 -17.30
CA GLU A 4 -14.43 -1.10 -16.16
C GLU A 4 -15.13 -1.36 -14.82
N THR A 5 -16.28 -0.72 -14.57
CA THR A 5 -17.06 -0.92 -13.34
C THR A 5 -17.50 -2.37 -13.20
N ARG A 6 -17.93 -2.98 -14.33
CA ARG A 6 -18.33 -4.39 -14.36
C ARG A 6 -17.15 -5.32 -14.07
N LYS A 7 -15.96 -5.01 -14.61
CA LYS A 7 -14.74 -5.78 -14.37
C LYS A 7 -14.34 -5.74 -12.89
N LYS A 8 -14.36 -4.56 -12.28
CA LYS A 8 -14.06 -4.37 -10.85
C LYS A 8 -15.05 -5.13 -9.96
N LEU A 9 -16.34 -5.07 -10.30
CA LEU A 9 -17.37 -5.79 -9.54
C LEU A 9 -17.22 -7.32 -9.62
N ILE A 10 -16.89 -7.84 -10.79
CA ILE A 10 -16.63 -9.29 -10.98
C ILE A 10 -15.36 -9.69 -10.21
N SER A 11 -14.33 -8.88 -10.25
CA SER A 11 -13.09 -9.12 -9.51
C SER A 11 -13.33 -9.15 -8.00
N GLU A 12 -14.12 -8.21 -7.47
CA GLU A 12 -14.47 -8.16 -6.07
C GLU A 12 -15.32 -9.36 -5.65
N ALA A 13 -16.32 -9.73 -6.44
CA ALA A 13 -17.14 -10.91 -6.19
C ALA A 13 -16.29 -12.20 -6.17
N ALA A 14 -15.33 -12.31 -7.09
CA ALA A 14 -14.40 -13.44 -7.12
C ALA A 14 -13.48 -13.45 -5.88
N ALA A 15 -12.96 -12.29 -5.48
CA ALA A 15 -12.12 -12.14 -4.30
C ALA A 15 -12.87 -12.58 -3.01
N ILE A 16 -14.12 -12.14 -2.86
CA ILE A 16 -14.98 -12.52 -1.74
C ILE A 16 -15.24 -14.04 -1.77
N ALA A 17 -15.58 -14.59 -2.94
CA ALA A 17 -15.86 -16.03 -3.06
C ALA A 17 -14.65 -16.89 -2.69
N VAL A 18 -13.45 -16.54 -3.17
CA VAL A 18 -12.20 -17.24 -2.84
C VAL A 18 -11.85 -17.10 -1.37
N GLY A 19 -11.94 -15.88 -0.81
CA GLY A 19 -11.68 -15.62 0.60
C GLY A 19 -12.63 -16.42 1.51
N LEU A 20 -13.93 -16.43 1.21
CA LEU A 20 -14.93 -17.22 1.94
C LEU A 20 -14.70 -18.74 1.79
N ALA A 21 -14.37 -19.20 0.60
CA ALA A 21 -14.09 -20.62 0.37
C ALA A 21 -12.95 -21.10 1.28
N ILE A 22 -11.89 -20.33 1.42
CA ILE A 22 -10.76 -20.65 2.30
C ILE A 22 -11.14 -20.53 3.78
N ALA A 23 -11.89 -19.50 4.14
CA ALA A 23 -12.33 -19.29 5.52
C ALA A 23 -13.24 -20.41 6.04
N LEU A 24 -14.00 -21.07 5.15
CA LEU A 24 -14.92 -22.16 5.48
C LEU A 24 -14.27 -23.55 5.50
N ILE A 25 -13.03 -23.69 5.03
CA ILE A 25 -12.30 -24.96 5.11
C ILE A 25 -12.06 -25.28 6.59
N PRO A 26 -12.39 -26.48 7.07
CA PRO A 26 -12.07 -26.88 8.44
C PRO A 26 -10.56 -26.84 8.67
N ALA A 27 -10.14 -26.26 9.77
CA ALA A 27 -8.73 -26.05 10.08
C ALA A 27 -7.99 -27.40 10.20
N PRO A 28 -6.93 -27.63 9.42
CA PRO A 28 -6.17 -28.87 9.49
C PRO A 28 -5.28 -28.91 10.73
N GLY A 29 -5.17 -30.09 11.35
CA GLY A 29 -4.07 -30.46 12.23
C GLY A 29 -3.77 -29.56 13.43
N GLY A 30 -4.79 -29.11 14.19
CA GLY A 30 -4.56 -28.38 15.45
C GLY A 30 -4.53 -26.83 15.31
N LEU A 31 -4.79 -26.30 14.14
CA LEU A 31 -5.02 -24.87 13.95
C LEU A 31 -6.43 -24.48 14.42
N GLU A 32 -6.54 -23.31 15.03
CA GLU A 32 -7.86 -22.75 15.35
C GLU A 32 -8.58 -22.31 14.07
N GLN A 33 -9.91 -22.45 14.02
CA GLN A 33 -10.73 -21.97 12.88
C GLN A 33 -10.53 -20.47 12.60
N LYS A 34 -10.18 -19.68 13.61
CA LYS A 34 -9.84 -18.26 13.46
C LYS A 34 -8.63 -18.02 12.54
N ALA A 35 -7.67 -18.94 12.50
CA ALA A 35 -6.54 -18.87 11.58
C ALA A 35 -6.99 -19.00 10.11
N MET A 36 -7.96 -19.88 9.83
CA MET A 36 -8.53 -20.02 8.48
C MET A 36 -9.30 -18.79 8.06
N TRP A 37 -10.05 -18.16 8.97
CA TRP A 37 -10.71 -16.87 8.69
C TRP A 37 -9.71 -15.76 8.38
N THR A 38 -8.61 -15.72 9.13
CA THR A 38 -7.51 -14.76 8.87
C THR A 38 -6.89 -14.98 7.50
N MET A 39 -6.62 -16.24 7.13
CA MET A 39 -6.08 -16.59 5.81
C MET A 39 -7.04 -16.22 4.68
N GLY A 40 -8.33 -16.48 4.84
CA GLY A 40 -9.34 -16.09 3.87
C GLY A 40 -9.41 -14.58 3.64
N LEU A 41 -9.35 -13.79 4.72
CA LEU A 41 -9.32 -12.32 4.65
C LEU A 41 -8.03 -11.80 4.02
N LEU A 42 -6.87 -12.41 4.31
CA LEU A 42 -5.60 -12.04 3.69
C LEU A 42 -5.62 -12.28 2.18
N ILE A 43 -6.13 -13.43 1.74
CA ILE A 43 -6.21 -13.75 0.31
C ILE A 43 -7.20 -12.81 -0.39
N TRP A 44 -8.33 -12.51 0.22
CA TRP A 44 -9.25 -11.49 -0.28
C TRP A 44 -8.54 -10.13 -0.45
N ALA A 45 -7.77 -9.68 0.54
CA ALA A 45 -7.03 -8.43 0.48
C ALA A 45 -5.97 -8.43 -0.64
N ILE A 46 -5.19 -9.52 -0.77
CA ILE A 46 -4.17 -9.68 -1.82
C ILE A 46 -4.80 -9.58 -3.21
N ILE A 47 -5.92 -10.27 -3.45
CA ILE A 47 -6.62 -10.19 -4.74
C ILE A 47 -7.07 -8.75 -5.02
N ASN A 48 -7.57 -8.04 -4.01
CA ASN A 48 -7.97 -6.64 -4.15
C ASN A 48 -6.79 -5.73 -4.50
N TRP A 49 -5.65 -5.90 -3.85
CA TRP A 49 -4.43 -5.13 -4.16
C TRP A 49 -3.90 -5.41 -5.57
N MET A 50 -3.95 -6.65 -6.02
CA MET A 50 -3.53 -7.00 -7.39
C MET A 50 -4.49 -6.47 -8.46
N THR A 51 -5.79 -6.43 -8.17
CA THR A 51 -6.82 -6.04 -9.15
C THR A 51 -7.20 -4.56 -9.10
N ASN A 52 -6.77 -3.83 -8.04
CA ASN A 52 -7.18 -2.45 -7.77
C ASN A 52 -8.70 -2.27 -7.86
N ALA A 53 -9.46 -3.26 -7.38
CA ALA A 53 -10.93 -3.24 -7.42
C ALA A 53 -11.48 -2.18 -6.47
N ILE A 54 -10.95 -2.12 -5.26
CA ILE A 54 -11.23 -1.10 -4.23
C ILE A 54 -9.93 -0.37 -3.84
N PRO A 55 -10.03 0.89 -3.37
CA PRO A 55 -8.87 1.62 -2.85
C PRO A 55 -8.23 0.89 -1.67
N ASP A 56 -6.89 0.86 -1.62
CA ASP A 56 -6.11 0.09 -0.63
C ASP A 56 -6.49 0.42 0.81
N PHE A 57 -6.70 1.70 1.13
CA PHE A 57 -7.08 2.12 2.48
C PHE A 57 -8.45 1.58 2.90
N VAL A 58 -9.41 1.43 1.97
CA VAL A 58 -10.73 0.85 2.22
C VAL A 58 -10.58 -0.65 2.49
N CYS A 59 -9.76 -1.35 1.68
CA CYS A 59 -9.47 -2.76 1.87
C CYS A 59 -8.88 -3.05 3.25
N ILE A 60 -7.86 -2.28 3.67
CA ILE A 60 -7.23 -2.41 4.99
C ILE A 60 -8.25 -2.15 6.11
N PHE A 61 -9.08 -1.13 5.95
CA PHE A 61 -10.08 -0.77 6.96
C PHE A 61 -11.12 -1.88 7.14
N ILE A 62 -11.63 -2.43 6.04
CA ILE A 62 -12.57 -3.56 6.04
C ILE A 62 -11.92 -4.77 6.72
N MET A 63 -10.66 -5.07 6.39
CA MET A 63 -9.92 -6.18 6.98
C MET A 63 -9.78 -6.02 8.51
N CYS A 64 -9.34 -4.86 9.00
CA CYS A 64 -9.22 -4.58 10.43
C CYS A 64 -10.57 -4.67 11.15
N CYS A 65 -11.62 -4.08 10.58
CA CYS A 65 -12.96 -4.15 11.15
C CYS A 65 -13.47 -5.60 11.22
N THR A 66 -13.25 -6.38 10.18
CA THR A 66 -13.69 -7.78 10.14
C THR A 66 -12.95 -8.63 11.18
N TRP A 67 -11.66 -8.43 11.38
CA TRP A 67 -10.90 -9.11 12.44
C TRP A 67 -11.46 -8.83 13.84
N VAL A 68 -11.85 -7.59 14.10
CA VAL A 68 -12.44 -7.21 15.39
C VAL A 68 -13.82 -7.80 15.55
N LEU A 69 -14.66 -7.74 14.52
CA LEU A 69 -16.04 -8.27 14.53
C LEU A 69 -16.08 -9.79 14.71
N LEU A 70 -15.15 -10.51 14.10
CA LEU A 70 -15.00 -11.96 14.25
C LEU A 70 -14.31 -12.35 15.57
N GLY A 71 -13.89 -11.41 16.38
CA GLY A 71 -13.19 -11.67 17.64
C GLY A 71 -11.84 -12.38 17.45
N ILE A 72 -11.18 -12.16 16.31
CA ILE A 72 -9.85 -12.71 16.03
C ILE A 72 -8.79 -11.94 16.81
N VAL A 73 -8.89 -10.60 16.78
CA VAL A 73 -8.01 -9.70 17.55
C VAL A 73 -8.83 -8.61 18.25
N PRO A 74 -8.41 -8.12 19.42
CA PRO A 74 -9.05 -7.00 20.07
C PRO A 74 -8.85 -5.70 19.27
N PHE A 75 -9.79 -4.76 19.41
CA PHE A 75 -9.76 -3.46 18.73
C PHE A 75 -8.42 -2.73 18.91
N THR A 76 -7.89 -2.72 20.13
CA THR A 76 -6.61 -2.09 20.45
C THR A 76 -5.43 -2.67 19.69
N THR A 77 -5.47 -3.96 19.33
CA THR A 77 -4.43 -4.61 18.54
C THR A 77 -4.61 -4.32 17.05
N ALA A 78 -5.84 -4.42 16.53
CA ALA A 78 -6.14 -4.18 15.13
C ALA A 78 -5.84 -2.73 14.71
N PHE A 79 -6.15 -1.78 15.57
CA PHE A 79 -5.99 -0.35 15.30
C PHE A 79 -4.84 0.31 16.07
N GLY A 80 -4.11 -0.45 16.89
CA GLY A 80 -3.02 0.05 17.73
C GLY A 80 -1.91 0.76 16.94
N SER A 81 -1.64 0.32 15.72
CA SER A 81 -0.65 0.94 14.85
C SER A 81 -0.97 2.41 14.52
N PHE A 82 -2.26 2.79 14.50
CA PHE A 82 -2.67 4.18 14.23
C PHE A 82 -2.34 5.14 15.37
N SER A 83 -2.18 4.66 16.59
CA SER A 83 -1.73 5.45 17.75
C SER A 83 -0.20 5.53 17.86
N GLY A 84 0.53 4.76 17.04
CA GLY A 84 1.98 4.69 17.06
C GLY A 84 2.67 5.89 16.42
N THR A 85 3.84 6.25 16.92
CA THR A 85 4.68 7.35 16.40
C THR A 85 5.01 7.19 14.91
N THR A 86 5.16 5.94 14.45
CA THR A 86 5.51 5.62 13.06
C THR A 86 4.48 6.15 12.06
N VAL A 87 3.19 6.04 12.35
CA VAL A 87 2.12 6.53 11.45
C VAL A 87 2.14 8.06 11.36
N TRP A 88 2.34 8.73 12.49
CA TRP A 88 2.43 10.19 12.51
C TRP A 88 3.69 10.72 11.81
N LEU A 89 4.83 10.01 11.94
CA LEU A 89 6.03 10.30 11.15
C LEU A 89 5.78 10.12 9.65
N LEU A 90 5.08 9.06 9.25
CA LEU A 90 4.76 8.81 7.85
C LEU A 90 3.86 9.92 7.28
N ILE A 91 2.80 10.29 8.01
CA ILE A 91 1.91 11.39 7.61
C ILE A 91 2.68 12.70 7.46
N ALA A 92 3.54 13.02 8.43
CA ALA A 92 4.39 14.23 8.36
C ALA A 92 5.35 14.18 7.16
N ALA A 93 6.00 13.04 6.92
CA ALA A 93 6.90 12.84 5.78
C ALA A 93 6.17 13.00 4.43
N MET A 94 4.96 12.44 4.31
CA MET A 94 4.12 12.62 3.12
C MET A 94 3.72 14.09 2.91
N GLY A 95 3.39 14.80 3.99
CA GLY A 95 3.09 16.23 3.94
C GLY A 95 4.28 17.06 3.44
N ILE A 96 5.46 16.81 4.00
CA ILE A 96 6.71 17.46 3.59
C ILE A 96 7.02 17.12 2.12
N GLY A 97 6.94 15.84 1.74
CA GLY A 97 7.16 15.38 0.38
C GLY A 97 6.24 16.05 -0.63
N ALA A 98 4.96 16.18 -0.32
CA ALA A 98 3.98 16.88 -1.16
C ALA A 98 4.31 18.38 -1.29
N ALA A 99 4.72 19.05 -0.21
CA ALA A 99 5.13 20.44 -0.23
C ALA A 99 6.37 20.65 -1.10
N VAL A 100 7.39 19.81 -0.94
CA VAL A 100 8.64 19.86 -1.70
C VAL A 100 8.38 19.60 -3.20
N THR A 101 7.48 18.65 -3.52
CA THR A 101 7.09 18.37 -4.90
C THR A 101 6.36 19.56 -5.53
N LYS A 102 5.39 20.16 -4.83
CA LYS A 102 4.62 21.31 -5.31
C LYS A 102 5.47 22.58 -5.45
N SER A 103 6.50 22.76 -4.62
CA SER A 103 7.43 23.92 -4.72
C SER A 103 8.34 23.88 -5.94
N GLY A 104 8.40 22.75 -6.65
CA GLY A 104 9.32 22.53 -7.77
C GLY A 104 10.79 22.41 -7.35
N LEU A 105 11.06 22.29 -6.05
CA LEU A 105 12.41 22.18 -5.51
C LEU A 105 13.13 20.95 -6.05
N LEU A 106 12.43 19.81 -6.15
CA LEU A 106 12.97 18.57 -6.70
C LEU A 106 13.51 18.75 -8.12
N ALA A 107 12.72 19.40 -8.99
CA ALA A 107 13.14 19.69 -10.37
C ALA A 107 14.37 20.60 -10.42
N ARG A 108 14.43 21.61 -9.55
CA ARG A 108 15.58 22.53 -9.49
C ARG A 108 16.85 21.81 -9.04
N VAL A 109 16.76 20.96 -8.01
CA VAL A 109 17.89 20.16 -7.51
C VAL A 109 18.37 19.18 -8.58
N ALA A 110 17.45 18.45 -9.23
CA ALA A 110 17.79 17.53 -10.31
C ALA A 110 18.50 18.24 -11.47
N LEU A 111 17.97 19.37 -11.94
CA LEU A 111 18.58 20.18 -13.00
C LEU A 111 19.94 20.76 -12.59
N TRP A 112 20.11 21.15 -11.34
CA TRP A 112 21.38 21.61 -10.84
C TRP A 112 22.45 20.50 -10.87
N ILE A 113 22.12 19.31 -10.40
CA ILE A 113 23.01 18.13 -10.45
C ILE A 113 23.38 17.80 -11.90
N MET A 114 22.41 17.80 -12.81
CA MET A 114 22.65 17.53 -14.24
C MET A 114 23.58 18.58 -14.88
N ARG A 115 23.55 19.83 -14.44
CA ARG A 115 24.43 20.90 -14.95
C ARG A 115 25.88 20.76 -14.47
N VAL A 116 26.08 20.20 -13.28
CA VAL A 116 27.42 19.99 -12.70
C VAL A 116 28.14 18.79 -13.33
N CYS A 117 27.39 17.82 -13.82
CA CYS A 117 27.95 16.63 -14.46
C CYS A 117 28.33 16.89 -15.92
N PRO A 118 29.39 16.26 -16.43
CA PRO A 118 29.83 16.43 -17.83
C PRO A 118 28.73 15.97 -18.80
N PRO A 119 28.56 16.63 -19.98
CA PRO A 119 27.52 16.31 -20.96
C PRO A 119 27.86 15.06 -21.78
N THR A 120 28.36 14.03 -21.12
CA THR A 120 28.61 12.70 -21.69
C THR A 120 27.53 11.74 -21.24
N PHE A 121 27.29 10.67 -22.01
CA PHE A 121 26.30 9.66 -21.66
C PHE A 121 26.48 9.14 -20.22
N ASN A 122 27.70 8.75 -19.87
CA ASN A 122 28.03 8.26 -18.52
C ASN A 122 27.84 9.32 -17.45
N GLY A 123 28.20 10.58 -17.74
CA GLY A 123 28.01 11.70 -16.82
C GLY A 123 26.53 11.97 -16.53
N GLN A 124 25.69 11.94 -17.55
CA GLN A 124 24.24 12.16 -17.40
C GLN A 124 23.55 10.97 -16.69
N VAL A 125 23.98 9.73 -16.94
CA VAL A 125 23.49 8.56 -16.20
C VAL A 125 23.86 8.66 -14.72
N LEU A 126 25.10 9.04 -14.40
CA LEU A 126 25.51 9.24 -13.00
C LEU A 126 24.75 10.39 -12.34
N ALA A 127 24.51 11.49 -13.07
CA ALA A 127 23.69 12.61 -12.57
C ALA A 127 22.25 12.16 -12.25
N LEU A 128 21.65 11.33 -13.12
CA LEU A 128 20.30 10.81 -12.94
C LEU A 128 20.22 9.88 -11.71
N LEU A 129 21.17 8.94 -11.61
CA LEU A 129 21.27 8.03 -10.47
C LEU A 129 21.53 8.79 -9.17
N GLY A 130 22.47 9.74 -9.18
CA GLY A 130 22.78 10.56 -8.01
C GLY A 130 21.60 11.42 -7.58
N SER A 131 20.88 12.02 -8.52
CA SER A 131 19.65 12.77 -8.22
C SER A 131 18.58 11.87 -7.63
N GLY A 132 18.42 10.65 -8.13
CA GLY A 132 17.48 9.67 -7.61
C GLY A 132 17.78 9.27 -6.16
N VAL A 133 19.05 9.05 -5.83
CA VAL A 133 19.48 8.73 -4.47
C VAL A 133 19.20 9.89 -3.50
N ILE A 134 19.49 11.14 -3.92
CA ILE A 134 19.28 12.33 -3.08
C ILE A 134 17.78 12.65 -2.94
N ILE A 135 17.02 12.53 -4.01
CA ILE A 135 15.61 12.94 -4.08
C ILE A 135 14.68 11.83 -3.60
N GLY A 136 15.08 10.55 -3.75
CA GLY A 136 14.28 9.37 -3.41
C GLY A 136 13.61 9.41 -2.03
N PRO A 137 14.32 9.76 -0.94
CA PRO A 137 13.74 9.85 0.39
C PRO A 137 12.63 10.91 0.56
N PHE A 138 12.57 11.89 -0.37
CA PHE A 138 11.61 12.99 -0.33
C PHE A 138 10.40 12.78 -1.23
N ILE A 139 10.43 11.73 -2.07
CA ILE A 139 9.29 11.38 -2.92
C ILE A 139 8.50 10.28 -2.21
N PRO A 140 7.29 10.59 -1.66
CA PRO A 140 6.40 9.54 -1.20
C PRO A 140 6.00 8.71 -2.43
N SER A 141 6.33 7.41 -2.40
CA SER A 141 5.88 6.49 -3.44
C SER A 141 4.35 6.40 -3.39
N THR A 142 3.72 6.90 -4.41
CA THR A 142 2.26 6.75 -4.62
C THR A 142 1.97 5.47 -5.37
#